data_5d9a46e1e49ebf70cdd5e0937d6c1dba
#
_entry.id   5d9a46e1e49ebf70cdd5e0937d6c1dba
#
_cell.length_a   1.000
_cell.length_b   1.000
_cell.length_c   1.000
_cell.angle_alpha   90.00
_cell.angle_beta   90.00
_cell.angle_gamma   90.00
#
_symmetry.space_group_name_H-M   'P 1'
#
loop_
_entity.id
_entity.type
_entity.pdbx_description
1 polymer ?
#
loop_
_entity_poly.entity_id
_entity_poly.type
_entity_poly.pdbx_seq_one_letter_code
_entity_poly.pdbx_strand_id
1 'polypeptide(L)'
;RIVNNLDWTAPLSAIDFLREVGKYFRVGTMLKKDAVSARLNSEAGISYTEFSYQILQGMDFLELYRSYGCVLQTGGSDQWGNLTSGTDLVHRAEGVSVHAIGTPLITNSDGTKFGKSEGNAVWLDPAMTSPYAFSQFWLNTDDADVIARLKVFTFLGHDEIERLERAVAEEPFRREAQRVLAREVTRLVHGDAATDAAFAAAAALFGNGDLAALDAETLRAAVAELPSAPASAGSTIEQLLVDTTLTKSLSESRRAISQGGVYLNNARVEDPSAVVGDQVLAGGVAILRRGKKTLAGVVIE
;
A
#
# COMPACT_ATOMS: atom_id res chain seq x y z
N ARG A 1 9.44 13.54 16.51
CA ARG A 1 8.42 13.96 17.47
C ARG A 1 7.09 14.17 16.73
N ILE A 2 6.02 13.61 17.25
CA ILE A 2 4.65 13.86 16.79
C ILE A 2 4.04 14.93 17.66
N VAL A 3 3.34 15.90 17.06
CA VAL A 3 2.61 16.98 17.75
C VAL A 3 1.19 17.07 17.19
N ASN A 4 0.26 17.58 17.98
CA ASN A 4 -1.13 17.75 17.59
C ASN A 4 -1.44 19.25 17.43
N ASN A 5 -1.85 19.67 16.23
CA ASN A 5 -2.18 21.06 15.96
C ASN A 5 -3.44 21.55 16.71
N LEU A 6 -4.26 20.63 17.22
CA LEU A 6 -5.38 20.96 18.07
C LEU A 6 -4.96 21.70 19.35
N ASP A 7 -3.72 21.44 19.84
CA ASP A 7 -3.19 22.04 21.07
C ASP A 7 -3.14 23.57 20.99
N TRP A 8 -2.86 24.16 19.81
CA TRP A 8 -2.84 25.60 19.60
C TRP A 8 -4.07 26.13 18.86
N THR A 9 -4.84 25.27 18.19
CA THR A 9 -6.02 25.69 17.44
C THR A 9 -7.27 25.75 18.32
N ALA A 10 -7.49 24.75 19.20
CA ALA A 10 -8.68 24.67 20.04
C ALA A 10 -8.90 25.88 20.98
N PRO A 11 -7.86 26.47 21.60
CA PRO A 11 -8.07 27.64 22.48
C PRO A 11 -8.32 28.95 21.72
N LEU A 12 -8.10 29.02 20.40
CA LEU A 12 -8.29 30.22 19.61
C LEU A 12 -9.78 30.49 19.37
N SER A 13 -10.25 31.70 19.70
CA SER A 13 -11.56 32.16 19.24
C SER A 13 -11.49 32.52 17.74
N ALA A 14 -12.65 32.49 17.06
CA ALA A 14 -12.73 32.93 15.66
C ALA A 14 -12.26 34.38 15.49
N ILE A 15 -12.53 35.26 16.48
CA ILE A 15 -12.10 36.64 16.47
C ILE A 15 -10.58 36.75 16.58
N ASP A 16 -9.96 35.98 17.48
CA ASP A 16 -8.51 36.00 17.66
C ASP A 16 -7.81 35.42 16.44
N PHE A 17 -8.30 34.33 15.88
CA PHE A 17 -7.81 33.79 14.63
C PHE A 17 -7.78 34.81 13.48
N LEU A 18 -8.89 35.52 13.28
CA LEU A 18 -8.95 36.57 12.25
C LEU A 18 -8.02 37.74 12.55
N ARG A 19 -7.95 38.17 13.83
CA ARG A 19 -7.15 39.32 14.26
C ARG A 19 -5.66 39.02 14.24
N GLU A 20 -5.22 37.84 14.73
CA GLU A 20 -3.81 37.58 14.95
C GLU A 20 -3.15 36.85 13.76
N VAL A 21 -3.92 36.05 13.00
CA VAL A 21 -3.45 35.30 11.86
C VAL A 21 -4.00 35.87 10.55
N GLY A 22 -5.30 36.04 10.45
CA GLY A 22 -6.00 36.51 9.23
C GLY A 22 -5.47 37.83 8.69
N LYS A 23 -5.05 38.76 9.57
CA LYS A 23 -4.50 40.09 9.19
C LYS A 23 -3.30 40.00 8.23
N TYR A 24 -2.55 38.90 8.24
CA TYR A 24 -1.39 38.72 7.38
C TYR A 24 -1.74 38.23 5.98
N PHE A 25 -2.97 37.70 5.78
CA PHE A 25 -3.41 37.15 4.52
C PHE A 25 -4.18 38.17 3.68
N ARG A 26 -3.82 38.28 2.42
CA ARG A 26 -4.50 39.15 1.46
C ARG A 26 -5.36 38.29 0.52
N VAL A 27 -6.66 38.49 0.53
CA VAL A 27 -7.63 37.74 -0.28
C VAL A 27 -7.24 37.71 -1.75
N GLY A 28 -6.82 38.86 -2.32
CA GLY A 28 -6.39 38.92 -3.72
C GLY A 28 -5.17 38.04 -4.04
N THR A 29 -4.28 37.80 -3.07
CA THR A 29 -3.15 36.85 -3.23
C THR A 29 -3.62 35.40 -3.13
N MET A 30 -4.53 35.13 -2.20
CA MET A 30 -5.11 33.81 -2.00
C MET A 30 -5.89 33.33 -3.22
N LEU A 31 -6.69 34.21 -3.84
CA LEU A 31 -7.48 33.92 -5.04
C LEU A 31 -6.64 33.60 -6.28
N LYS A 32 -5.42 34.10 -6.34
CA LYS A 32 -4.49 33.88 -7.49
C LYS A 32 -3.76 32.53 -7.45
N LYS A 33 -3.89 31.77 -6.36
CA LYS A 33 -3.25 30.45 -6.26
C LYS A 33 -3.94 29.47 -7.19
N ASP A 34 -3.17 28.66 -7.91
CA ASP A 34 -3.67 27.77 -8.96
C ASP A 34 -4.81 26.85 -8.47
N ALA A 35 -4.63 26.23 -7.30
CA ALA A 35 -5.65 25.34 -6.72
C ALA A 35 -6.96 26.09 -6.39
N VAL A 36 -6.87 27.31 -5.87
CA VAL A 36 -8.04 28.15 -5.55
C VAL A 36 -8.70 28.63 -6.83
N SER A 37 -7.92 29.11 -7.79
CA SER A 37 -8.41 29.57 -9.10
C SER A 37 -9.14 28.47 -9.86
N ALA A 38 -8.58 27.26 -9.87
CA ALA A 38 -9.21 26.09 -10.50
C ALA A 38 -10.57 25.76 -9.87
N ARG A 39 -10.67 25.82 -8.53
CA ARG A 39 -11.93 25.56 -7.81
C ARG A 39 -12.96 26.68 -8.03
N LEU A 40 -12.53 27.94 -8.00
CA LEU A 40 -13.43 29.08 -8.29
C LEU A 40 -14.08 29.01 -9.68
N ASN A 41 -13.36 28.49 -10.66
CA ASN A 41 -13.83 28.33 -12.04
C ASN A 41 -14.56 27.00 -12.28
N SER A 42 -14.69 26.14 -11.27
CA SER A 42 -15.45 24.89 -11.36
C SER A 42 -16.95 25.15 -11.11
N GLU A 43 -17.83 24.29 -11.62
CA GLU A 43 -19.28 24.37 -11.43
C GLU A 43 -19.67 24.33 -9.94
N ALA A 44 -18.97 23.56 -9.13
CA ALA A 44 -19.22 23.46 -7.68
C ALA A 44 -18.70 24.64 -6.87
N GLY A 45 -17.80 25.46 -7.44
CA GLY A 45 -17.15 26.57 -6.73
C GLY A 45 -16.23 26.11 -5.60
N ILE A 46 -15.94 27.03 -4.67
CA ILE A 46 -15.11 26.78 -3.48
C ILE A 46 -15.86 27.21 -2.22
N SER A 47 -15.92 26.35 -1.19
CA SER A 47 -16.46 26.71 0.10
C SER A 47 -15.50 27.63 0.87
N TYR A 48 -16.03 28.41 1.82
CA TYR A 48 -15.16 29.21 2.70
C TYR A 48 -14.22 28.36 3.52
N THR A 49 -14.65 27.18 3.96
CA THR A 49 -13.80 26.21 4.68
C THR A 49 -12.62 25.79 3.82
N GLU A 50 -12.85 25.38 2.58
CA GLU A 50 -11.81 24.99 1.63
C GLU A 50 -10.87 26.17 1.32
N PHE A 51 -11.42 27.37 1.11
CA PHE A 51 -10.65 28.57 0.85
C PHE A 51 -9.73 28.95 2.04
N SER A 52 -10.23 28.80 3.27
CA SER A 52 -9.47 29.15 4.48
C SER A 52 -8.42 28.13 4.89
N TYR A 53 -8.36 26.95 4.28
CA TYR A 53 -7.43 25.87 4.62
C TYR A 53 -5.97 26.34 4.60
N GLN A 54 -5.60 27.15 3.61
CA GLN A 54 -4.25 27.70 3.49
C GLN A 54 -3.86 28.61 4.67
N ILE A 55 -4.82 29.24 5.36
CA ILE A 55 -4.56 30.05 6.55
C ILE A 55 -4.28 29.15 7.74
N LEU A 56 -5.09 28.09 7.92
CA LEU A 56 -4.93 27.12 9.01
C LEU A 56 -3.58 26.42 8.92
N GLN A 57 -3.22 25.90 7.75
CA GLN A 57 -1.93 25.23 7.55
C GLN A 57 -0.75 26.20 7.68
N GLY A 58 -0.92 27.46 7.24
CA GLY A 58 0.08 28.50 7.46
C GLY A 58 0.30 28.79 8.93
N MET A 59 -0.79 28.85 9.72
CA MET A 59 -0.72 29.01 11.17
C MET A 59 -0.01 27.85 11.86
N ASP A 60 -0.26 26.61 11.42
CA ASP A 60 0.44 25.44 11.95
C ASP A 60 1.95 25.57 11.77
N PHE A 61 2.41 26.02 10.60
CA PHE A 61 3.84 26.24 10.38
C PHE A 61 4.41 27.35 11.27
N LEU A 62 3.67 28.45 11.48
CA LEU A 62 4.06 29.52 12.39
C LEU A 62 4.21 29.01 13.84
N GLU A 63 3.24 28.21 14.31
CA GLU A 63 3.29 27.66 15.66
C GLU A 63 4.39 26.59 15.82
N LEU A 64 4.65 25.79 14.80
CA LEU A 64 5.78 24.86 14.76
C LEU A 64 7.11 25.61 14.80
N TYR A 65 7.22 26.74 14.10
CA TYR A 65 8.41 27.61 14.21
C TYR A 65 8.56 28.17 15.64
N ARG A 66 7.53 28.76 16.20
CA ARG A 66 7.55 29.37 17.54
C ARG A 66 7.87 28.37 18.65
N SER A 67 7.20 27.22 18.61
CA SER A 67 7.26 26.23 19.68
C SER A 67 8.44 25.26 19.57
N TYR A 68 8.94 25.03 18.34
CA TYR A 68 9.93 23.97 18.10
C TYR A 68 11.11 24.42 17.23
N GLY A 69 11.14 25.66 16.76
CA GLY A 69 12.18 26.14 15.86
C GLY A 69 12.14 25.47 14.47
N CYS A 70 10.96 25.00 14.04
CA CYS A 70 10.81 24.33 12.76
C CYS A 70 10.98 25.34 11.60
N VAL A 71 12.02 25.16 10.77
CA VAL A 71 12.37 26.07 9.68
C VAL A 71 12.13 25.49 8.28
N LEU A 72 11.69 24.25 8.18
CA LEU A 72 11.43 23.57 6.90
C LEU A 72 10.12 22.82 6.94
N GLN A 73 9.25 23.05 5.95
CA GLN A 73 8.03 22.28 5.70
C GLN A 73 8.13 21.57 4.37
N THR A 74 7.70 20.31 4.32
CA THR A 74 7.70 19.50 3.09
C THR A 74 6.29 19.02 2.77
N GLY A 75 6.00 18.82 1.48
CA GLY A 75 4.71 18.27 1.03
C GLY A 75 4.74 17.91 -0.45
N GLY A 76 3.66 17.30 -0.93
CA GLY A 76 3.50 17.07 -2.37
C GLY A 76 3.35 18.38 -3.15
N SER A 77 3.61 18.36 -4.44
CA SER A 77 3.51 19.55 -5.31
C SER A 77 2.11 20.15 -5.34
N ASP A 78 1.07 19.36 -5.07
CA ASP A 78 -0.32 19.82 -4.90
C ASP A 78 -0.51 20.68 -3.65
N GLN A 79 0.40 20.60 -2.66
CA GLN A 79 0.40 21.39 -1.43
C GLN A 79 1.21 22.69 -1.54
N TRP A 80 1.81 22.98 -2.69
CA TRP A 80 2.70 24.13 -2.86
C TRP A 80 2.07 25.47 -2.44
N GLY A 81 0.80 25.66 -2.77
CA GLY A 81 0.05 26.84 -2.36
C GLY A 81 -0.07 27.00 -0.83
N ASN A 82 -0.27 25.91 -0.11
CA ASN A 82 -0.35 25.90 1.35
C ASN A 82 1.04 26.08 1.98
N LEU A 83 2.05 25.38 1.48
CA LEU A 83 3.44 25.50 1.94
C LEU A 83 3.94 26.94 1.86
N THR A 84 3.76 27.58 0.70
CA THR A 84 4.15 29.00 0.50
C THR A 84 3.34 29.99 1.32
N SER A 85 2.09 29.65 1.67
CA SER A 85 1.32 30.46 2.63
C SER A 85 1.96 30.43 4.01
N GLY A 86 2.47 29.31 4.43
CA GLY A 86 3.16 29.17 5.71
C GLY A 86 4.48 29.95 5.74
N THR A 87 5.32 29.86 4.69
CA THR A 87 6.57 30.63 4.63
C THR A 87 6.31 32.14 4.64
N ASP A 88 5.30 32.59 3.92
CA ASP A 88 4.91 34.01 3.86
C ASP A 88 4.37 34.50 5.22
N LEU A 89 3.56 33.68 5.91
CA LEU A 89 3.07 34.00 7.23
C LEU A 89 4.18 34.13 8.27
N VAL A 90 5.09 33.16 8.34
CA VAL A 90 6.22 33.20 9.27
C VAL A 90 7.09 34.45 9.02
N HIS A 91 7.37 34.75 7.74
CA HIS A 91 8.12 35.94 7.39
C HIS A 91 7.44 37.24 7.84
N ARG A 92 6.10 37.36 7.64
CA ARG A 92 5.36 38.56 8.03
C ARG A 92 5.16 38.71 9.52
N ALA A 93 5.03 37.60 10.26
CA ALA A 93 4.78 37.61 11.69
C ALA A 93 6.07 37.76 12.51
N GLU A 94 7.14 37.08 12.10
CA GLU A 94 8.39 36.95 12.87
C GLU A 94 9.59 37.65 12.23
N GLY A 95 9.49 38.11 11.00
CA GLY A 95 10.59 38.77 10.28
C GLY A 95 11.72 37.80 9.84
N VAL A 96 11.49 36.49 9.89
CA VAL A 96 12.49 35.46 9.55
C VAL A 96 12.14 34.73 8.26
N SER A 97 13.14 34.18 7.62
CA SER A 97 12.95 33.32 6.44
C SER A 97 12.93 31.86 6.86
N VAL A 98 11.92 31.15 6.43
CA VAL A 98 11.81 29.68 6.53
C VAL A 98 11.62 29.06 5.15
N HIS A 99 11.72 27.75 5.03
CA HIS A 99 11.82 27.07 3.75
C HIS A 99 10.65 26.09 3.53
N ALA A 100 10.34 25.87 2.25
CA ALA A 100 9.39 24.85 1.82
C ALA A 100 10.00 24.01 0.69
N ILE A 101 9.74 22.70 0.71
CA ILE A 101 10.10 21.77 -0.35
C ILE A 101 8.85 21.09 -0.84
N GLY A 102 8.55 21.22 -2.14
CA GLY A 102 7.51 20.46 -2.83
C GLY A 102 8.11 19.26 -3.55
N THR A 103 7.62 18.07 -3.30
CA THR A 103 8.00 16.86 -4.03
C THR A 103 6.98 16.56 -5.13
N PRO A 104 7.39 16.03 -6.30
CA PRO A 104 6.44 15.56 -7.31
C PRO A 104 5.46 14.54 -6.72
N LEU A 105 4.23 14.56 -7.21
CA LEU A 105 3.25 13.51 -6.85
C LEU A 105 3.68 12.17 -7.47
N ILE A 106 3.52 11.12 -6.68
CA ILE A 106 3.75 9.76 -7.17
C ILE A 106 2.49 9.32 -7.92
N THR A 107 2.65 9.01 -9.19
CA THR A 107 1.60 8.51 -10.08
C THR A 107 1.98 7.11 -10.57
N ASN A 108 0.99 6.37 -11.03
CA ASN A 108 1.20 5.18 -11.83
C ASN A 108 1.51 5.61 -13.28
N SER A 109 2.06 4.69 -14.08
CA SER A 109 2.37 4.91 -15.50
C SER A 109 1.16 5.28 -16.36
N ASP A 110 -0.06 4.90 -15.93
CA ASP A 110 -1.34 5.29 -16.54
C ASP A 110 -1.82 6.70 -16.14
N GLY A 111 -1.04 7.43 -15.33
CA GLY A 111 -1.36 8.77 -14.84
C GLY A 111 -2.27 8.82 -13.62
N THR A 112 -2.74 7.71 -13.12
CA THR A 112 -3.54 7.65 -11.87
C THR A 112 -2.68 7.91 -10.65
N LYS A 113 -3.28 8.47 -9.58
CA LYS A 113 -2.55 8.73 -8.32
C LYS A 113 -2.27 7.41 -7.60
N PHE A 114 -1.00 7.19 -7.26
CA PHE A 114 -0.58 6.05 -6.46
C PHE A 114 -1.28 6.02 -5.10
N GLY A 115 -1.76 4.84 -4.68
CA GLY A 115 -2.36 4.64 -3.36
C GLY A 115 -3.78 5.20 -3.17
N LYS A 116 -4.45 5.70 -4.23
CA LYS A 116 -5.83 6.23 -4.16
C LYS A 116 -6.85 5.42 -4.96
N SER A 117 -6.54 4.21 -5.38
CA SER A 117 -7.51 3.33 -6.03
C SER A 117 -8.57 2.90 -5.01
N GLU A 118 -9.84 3.14 -5.30
CA GLU A 118 -10.96 2.67 -4.47
C GLU A 118 -10.83 1.16 -4.23
N GLY A 119 -10.75 0.74 -2.95
CA GLY A 119 -10.64 -0.66 -2.56
C GLY A 119 -9.22 -1.25 -2.46
N ASN A 120 -8.17 -0.55 -2.90
CA ASN A 120 -6.78 -1.04 -2.88
C ASN A 120 -5.85 -0.20 -2.00
N ALA A 121 -6.34 0.36 -0.92
CA ALA A 121 -5.49 1.03 0.05
C ALA A 121 -4.61 0.00 0.77
N VAL A 122 -3.29 0.22 0.73
CA VAL A 122 -2.32 -0.60 1.46
C VAL A 122 -1.96 0.12 2.74
N TRP A 123 -2.26 -0.52 3.87
CA TRP A 123 -2.04 0.03 5.19
C TRP A 123 -0.70 -0.40 5.77
N LEU A 124 -0.11 0.46 6.59
CA LEU A 124 1.13 0.13 7.31
C LEU A 124 0.87 -0.75 8.54
N ASP A 125 -0.36 -0.72 9.08
CA ASP A 125 -0.77 -1.55 10.20
C ASP A 125 -0.96 -3.01 9.74
N PRO A 126 -0.23 -3.98 10.29
CA PRO A 126 -0.34 -5.39 9.91
C PRO A 126 -1.72 -6.00 10.20
N ALA A 127 -2.52 -5.40 11.09
CA ALA A 127 -3.90 -5.82 11.33
C ALA A 127 -4.85 -5.42 10.19
N MET A 128 -4.50 -4.41 9.39
CA MET A 128 -5.30 -3.93 8.26
C MET A 128 -4.79 -4.47 6.91
N THR A 129 -3.48 -4.57 6.74
CA THR A 129 -2.83 -5.20 5.58
C THR A 129 -1.70 -6.08 6.10
N SER A 130 -1.86 -7.38 5.98
CA SER A 130 -0.85 -8.33 6.46
C SER A 130 0.51 -8.09 5.76
N PRO A 131 1.66 -8.43 6.40
CA PRO A 131 2.98 -8.33 5.77
C PRO A 131 3.06 -9.12 4.45
N TYR A 132 2.32 -10.22 4.33
CA TYR A 132 2.21 -10.99 3.09
C TYR A 132 1.51 -10.18 1.99
N ALA A 133 0.28 -9.67 2.24
CA ALA A 133 -0.47 -8.85 1.30
C ALA A 133 0.31 -7.57 0.92
N PHE A 134 0.95 -6.94 1.91
CA PHE A 134 1.80 -5.79 1.72
C PHE A 134 2.97 -6.09 0.77
N SER A 135 3.65 -7.22 0.96
CA SER A 135 4.75 -7.64 0.07
C SER A 135 4.28 -7.92 -1.36
N GLN A 136 3.10 -8.55 -1.50
CA GLN A 136 2.51 -8.86 -2.82
C GLN A 136 2.11 -7.58 -3.58
N PHE A 137 1.60 -6.57 -2.88
CA PHE A 137 1.31 -5.27 -3.49
C PHE A 137 2.54 -4.68 -4.19
N TRP A 138 3.68 -4.63 -3.51
CA TRP A 138 4.94 -4.11 -4.08
C TRP A 138 5.52 -5.05 -5.14
N LEU A 139 5.38 -6.34 -4.94
CA LEU A 139 5.82 -7.34 -5.93
C LEU A 139 5.06 -7.21 -7.25
N ASN A 140 3.79 -6.80 -7.21
CA ASN A 140 2.94 -6.63 -8.39
C ASN A 140 3.10 -5.27 -9.09
N THR A 141 4.10 -4.48 -8.71
CA THR A 141 4.44 -3.23 -9.40
C THR A 141 4.77 -3.48 -10.88
N ASP A 142 4.25 -2.64 -11.76
CA ASP A 142 4.54 -2.70 -13.19
C ASP A 142 6.00 -2.38 -13.50
N ASP A 143 6.54 -2.96 -14.57
CA ASP A 143 7.93 -2.72 -15.01
C ASP A 143 8.20 -1.24 -15.29
N ALA A 144 7.19 -0.53 -15.82
CA ALA A 144 7.28 0.91 -16.09
C ALA A 144 7.44 1.78 -14.83
N ASP A 145 6.95 1.30 -13.67
CA ASP A 145 6.89 2.06 -12.43
C ASP A 145 7.98 1.68 -11.42
N VAL A 146 8.50 0.46 -11.51
CA VAL A 146 9.30 -0.15 -10.44
C VAL A 146 10.56 0.66 -10.11
N ILE A 147 11.24 1.21 -11.10
CA ILE A 147 12.48 1.98 -10.90
C ILE A 147 12.19 3.31 -10.21
N ALA A 148 11.11 4.00 -10.60
CA ALA A 148 10.70 5.22 -9.92
C ALA A 148 10.35 4.94 -8.45
N ARG A 149 9.68 3.81 -8.17
CA ARG A 149 9.33 3.40 -6.79
C ARG A 149 10.53 2.99 -5.97
N LEU A 150 11.52 2.30 -6.55
CA LEU A 150 12.79 2.01 -5.87
C LEU A 150 13.48 3.30 -5.42
N LYS A 151 13.54 4.31 -6.29
CA LYS A 151 14.15 5.62 -5.97
C LYS A 151 13.45 6.37 -4.83
N VAL A 152 12.14 6.17 -4.67
CA VAL A 152 11.33 6.90 -3.68
C VAL A 152 11.19 6.15 -2.36
N PHE A 153 11.00 4.82 -2.41
CA PHE A 153 10.59 4.03 -1.25
C PHE A 153 11.71 3.19 -0.64
N THR A 154 12.94 3.24 -1.18
CA THR A 154 14.07 2.49 -0.64
C THR A 154 15.28 3.39 -0.36
N PHE A 155 16.21 2.88 0.42
CA PHE A 155 17.50 3.51 0.68
C PHE A 155 18.63 2.88 -0.13
N LEU A 156 18.30 2.25 -1.26
CA LEU A 156 19.31 1.66 -2.16
C LEU A 156 20.20 2.73 -2.78
N GLY A 157 21.48 2.41 -2.91
CA GLY A 157 22.43 3.29 -3.59
C GLY A 157 22.19 3.38 -5.09
N HIS A 158 22.73 4.43 -5.70
CA HIS A 158 22.58 4.71 -7.13
C HIS A 158 23.00 3.53 -8.03
N ASP A 159 24.17 2.94 -7.77
CA ASP A 159 24.71 1.83 -8.55
C ASP A 159 23.78 0.60 -8.56
N GLU A 160 23.14 0.32 -7.41
CA GLU A 160 22.19 -0.80 -7.30
C GLU A 160 20.90 -0.49 -8.07
N ILE A 161 20.41 0.74 -8.01
CA ILE A 161 19.23 1.15 -8.79
C ILE A 161 19.53 1.06 -10.29
N GLU A 162 20.69 1.50 -10.76
CA GLU A 162 21.09 1.37 -12.16
C GLU A 162 21.23 -0.09 -12.60
N ARG A 163 21.76 -0.95 -11.71
CA ARG A 163 21.81 -2.40 -11.96
C ARG A 163 20.42 -2.98 -12.17
N LEU A 164 19.49 -2.62 -11.30
CA LEU A 164 18.09 -3.08 -11.39
C LEU A 164 17.36 -2.52 -12.62
N GLU A 165 17.66 -1.28 -13.03
CA GLU A 165 17.13 -0.68 -14.25
C GLU A 165 17.56 -1.46 -15.49
N ARG A 166 18.84 -1.86 -15.57
CA ARG A 166 19.32 -2.76 -16.63
C ARG A 166 18.63 -4.13 -16.58
N ALA A 167 18.45 -4.70 -15.39
CA ALA A 167 17.75 -5.98 -15.23
C ALA A 167 16.30 -5.94 -15.71
N VAL A 168 15.59 -4.82 -15.48
CA VAL A 168 14.23 -4.62 -16.01
C VAL A 168 14.23 -4.54 -17.54
N ALA A 169 15.21 -3.86 -18.13
CA ALA A 169 15.30 -3.70 -19.59
C ALA A 169 15.69 -5.01 -20.30
N GLU A 170 16.59 -5.80 -19.74
CA GLU A 170 17.16 -7.00 -20.37
C GLU A 170 16.37 -8.28 -20.06
N GLU A 171 15.91 -8.44 -18.81
CA GLU A 171 15.29 -9.67 -18.30
C GLU A 171 14.02 -9.38 -17.45
N PRO A 172 13.01 -8.63 -17.95
CA PRO A 172 11.84 -8.23 -17.18
C PRO A 172 11.08 -9.41 -16.57
N PHE A 173 11.10 -10.58 -17.24
CA PHE A 173 10.44 -11.79 -16.79
C PHE A 173 10.96 -12.33 -15.46
N ARG A 174 12.17 -11.96 -15.05
CA ARG A 174 12.74 -12.31 -13.73
C ARG A 174 12.15 -11.51 -12.59
N ARG A 175 11.57 -10.35 -12.87
CA ARG A 175 10.97 -9.45 -11.89
C ARG A 175 11.89 -9.17 -10.70
N GLU A 176 13.19 -9.01 -10.98
CA GLU A 176 14.20 -8.83 -9.93
C GLU A 176 14.00 -7.50 -9.18
N ALA A 177 13.78 -6.42 -9.92
CA ALA A 177 13.53 -5.10 -9.36
C ALA A 177 12.29 -5.08 -8.44
N GLN A 178 11.20 -5.75 -8.84
CA GLN A 178 10.00 -5.87 -8.02
C GLN A 178 10.24 -6.67 -6.75
N ARG A 179 11.03 -7.75 -6.83
CA ARG A 179 11.39 -8.53 -5.63
C ARG A 179 12.23 -7.72 -4.65
N VAL A 180 13.19 -6.95 -5.15
CA VAL A 180 14.00 -6.06 -4.33
C VAL A 180 13.13 -4.98 -3.71
N LEU A 181 12.28 -4.31 -4.50
CA LEU A 181 11.35 -3.30 -4.02
C LEU A 181 10.45 -3.85 -2.90
N ALA A 182 9.79 -4.99 -3.15
CA ALA A 182 8.90 -5.62 -2.18
C ALA A 182 9.64 -5.97 -0.88
N ARG A 183 10.86 -6.53 -0.98
CA ARG A 183 11.65 -6.90 0.19
C ARG A 183 12.08 -5.68 1.00
N GLU A 184 12.65 -4.66 0.35
CA GLU A 184 13.13 -3.46 1.02
C GLU A 184 12.01 -2.69 1.71
N VAL A 185 10.88 -2.49 1.05
CA VAL A 185 9.76 -1.73 1.61
C VAL A 185 9.05 -2.53 2.72
N THR A 186 8.86 -3.85 2.54
CA THR A 186 8.28 -4.68 3.60
C THR A 186 9.17 -4.72 4.82
N ARG A 187 10.49 -4.83 4.64
CA ARG A 187 11.47 -4.81 5.73
C ARG A 187 11.46 -3.47 6.49
N LEU A 188 11.36 -2.37 5.75
CA LEU A 188 11.29 -1.03 6.35
C LEU A 188 10.07 -0.86 7.27
N VAL A 189 8.93 -1.42 6.88
CA VAL A 189 7.65 -1.24 7.59
C VAL A 189 7.43 -2.31 8.66
N HIS A 190 7.69 -3.58 8.35
CA HIS A 190 7.31 -4.73 9.17
C HIS A 190 8.51 -5.46 9.81
N GLY A 191 9.74 -5.08 9.47
CA GLY A 191 10.97 -5.70 9.97
C GLY A 191 11.36 -7.00 9.25
N ASP A 192 12.56 -7.51 9.59
CA ASP A 192 13.17 -8.65 8.89
C ASP A 192 12.34 -9.94 9.06
N ALA A 193 11.91 -10.26 10.27
CA ALA A 193 11.21 -11.53 10.55
C ALA A 193 9.90 -11.66 9.77
N ALA A 194 9.06 -10.60 9.76
CA ALA A 194 7.81 -10.59 9.02
C ALA A 194 8.03 -10.63 7.50
N THR A 195 9.10 -9.97 7.03
CA THR A 195 9.49 -10.00 5.62
C THR A 195 9.91 -11.40 5.18
N ASP A 196 10.78 -12.04 5.95
CA ASP A 196 11.24 -13.40 5.63
C ASP A 196 10.08 -14.40 5.66
N ALA A 197 9.14 -14.28 6.62
CA ALA A 197 7.93 -15.10 6.67
C ALA A 197 7.05 -14.89 5.43
N ALA A 198 6.82 -13.64 5.01
CA ALA A 198 6.02 -13.32 3.82
C ALA A 198 6.63 -13.89 2.53
N PHE A 199 7.95 -13.78 2.37
CA PHE A 199 8.65 -14.31 1.21
C PHE A 199 8.75 -15.83 1.23
N ALA A 200 8.90 -16.45 2.41
CA ALA A 200 8.83 -17.90 2.57
C ALA A 200 7.45 -18.45 2.21
N ALA A 201 6.38 -17.76 2.64
CA ALA A 201 5.01 -18.11 2.27
C ALA A 201 4.80 -18.04 0.75
N ALA A 202 5.24 -16.96 0.11
CA ALA A 202 5.14 -16.82 -1.34
C ALA A 202 5.89 -17.95 -2.07
N ALA A 203 7.09 -18.32 -1.62
CA ALA A 203 7.84 -19.43 -2.20
C ALA A 203 7.12 -20.78 -1.98
N ALA A 204 6.60 -21.03 -0.78
CA ALA A 204 5.93 -22.27 -0.43
C ALA A 204 4.61 -22.47 -1.19
N LEU A 205 3.84 -21.41 -1.41
CA LEU A 205 2.60 -21.45 -2.18
C LEU A 205 2.82 -21.98 -3.62
N PHE A 206 3.93 -21.65 -4.23
CA PHE A 206 4.25 -22.09 -5.60
C PHE A 206 5.12 -23.35 -5.66
N GLY A 207 5.24 -24.10 -4.55
CA GLY A 207 5.91 -25.40 -4.49
C GLY A 207 7.42 -25.33 -4.35
N ASN A 208 7.99 -24.17 -4.01
CA ASN A 208 9.43 -23.97 -3.79
C ASN A 208 9.79 -23.86 -2.30
N GLY A 209 8.93 -24.34 -1.40
CA GLY A 209 9.12 -24.32 0.05
C GLY A 209 8.18 -25.26 0.77
N ASP A 210 8.31 -25.32 2.09
CA ASP A 210 7.50 -26.17 2.96
C ASP A 210 6.37 -25.35 3.58
N LEU A 211 5.13 -25.64 3.18
CA LEU A 211 3.91 -25.01 3.77
C LEU A 211 3.72 -25.36 5.24
N ALA A 212 4.18 -26.55 5.67
CA ALA A 212 4.03 -26.99 7.05
C ALA A 212 4.98 -26.26 8.02
N ALA A 213 6.04 -25.62 7.48
CA ALA A 213 6.97 -24.82 8.27
C ALA A 213 6.49 -23.40 8.53
N LEU A 214 5.39 -22.97 7.90
CA LEU A 214 4.83 -21.62 8.08
C LEU A 214 3.93 -21.57 9.30
N ASP A 215 3.92 -20.41 9.98
CA ASP A 215 3.01 -20.18 11.10
C ASP A 215 1.56 -19.94 10.63
N ALA A 216 0.62 -20.08 11.58
CA ALA A 216 -0.80 -19.99 11.31
C ALA A 216 -1.26 -18.61 10.81
N GLU A 217 -0.64 -17.53 11.28
CA GLU A 217 -0.99 -16.16 10.90
C GLU A 217 -0.56 -15.90 9.46
N THR A 218 0.68 -16.25 9.12
CA THR A 218 1.22 -16.12 7.76
C THR A 218 0.42 -16.95 6.75
N LEU A 219 0.04 -18.19 7.10
CA LEU A 219 -0.78 -19.04 6.22
C LEU A 219 -2.18 -18.48 6.00
N ARG A 220 -2.84 -18.00 7.05
CA ARG A 220 -4.16 -17.35 6.92
C ARG A 220 -4.09 -16.10 6.08
N ALA A 221 -3.07 -15.26 6.29
CA ALA A 221 -2.84 -14.06 5.49
C ALA A 221 -2.63 -14.39 4.01
N ALA A 222 -1.85 -15.43 3.72
CA ALA A 222 -1.60 -15.87 2.35
C ALA A 222 -2.87 -16.44 1.68
N VAL A 223 -3.69 -17.19 2.43
CA VAL A 223 -4.97 -17.75 1.93
C VAL A 223 -6.00 -16.67 1.70
N ALA A 224 -6.02 -15.61 2.53
CA ALA A 224 -6.96 -14.48 2.36
C ALA A 224 -6.78 -13.73 1.02
N GLU A 225 -5.59 -13.79 0.42
CA GLU A 225 -5.32 -13.20 -0.89
C GLU A 225 -5.70 -14.13 -2.07
N LEU A 226 -6.18 -15.33 -1.79
CA LEU A 226 -6.57 -16.31 -2.80
C LEU A 226 -8.10 -16.43 -2.89
N PRO A 227 -8.66 -16.78 -4.06
CA PRO A 227 -10.01 -17.31 -4.12
C PRO A 227 -10.14 -18.44 -3.11
N SER A 228 -11.09 -18.36 -2.19
CA SER A 228 -11.21 -19.35 -1.10
C SER A 228 -12.63 -19.83 -0.92
N ALA A 229 -12.77 -21.03 -0.37
CA ALA A 229 -14.04 -21.62 0.02
C ALA A 229 -13.96 -22.25 1.42
N PRO A 230 -15.05 -22.21 2.21
CA PRO A 230 -15.16 -22.96 3.47
C PRO A 230 -15.24 -24.46 3.19
N ALA A 231 -14.73 -25.26 4.11
CA ALA A 231 -14.78 -26.71 4.05
C ALA A 231 -14.84 -27.34 5.44
N SER A 232 -15.35 -28.56 5.51
CA SER A 232 -15.17 -29.45 6.65
C SER A 232 -14.12 -30.51 6.34
N ALA A 233 -13.62 -31.21 7.33
CA ALA A 233 -12.62 -32.29 7.18
C ALA A 233 -13.04 -33.39 6.19
N GLY A 234 -14.35 -33.62 6.01
CA GLY A 234 -14.89 -34.57 5.03
C GLY A 234 -15.18 -34.02 3.63
N SER A 235 -14.89 -32.76 3.37
CA SER A 235 -15.10 -32.16 2.05
C SER A 235 -14.21 -32.80 1.00
N THR A 236 -14.77 -33.21 -0.13
CA THR A 236 -14.02 -33.83 -1.22
C THR A 236 -13.25 -32.81 -2.02
N ILE A 237 -12.05 -33.19 -2.48
CA ILE A 237 -11.20 -32.31 -3.29
C ILE A 237 -11.89 -31.93 -4.61
N GLU A 238 -12.63 -32.84 -5.24
CA GLU A 238 -13.33 -32.54 -6.47
C GLU A 238 -14.41 -31.43 -6.30
N GLN A 239 -15.12 -31.42 -5.14
CA GLN A 239 -16.11 -30.38 -4.85
C GLN A 239 -15.42 -29.06 -4.55
N LEU A 240 -14.36 -29.07 -3.72
CA LEU A 240 -13.61 -27.88 -3.38
C LEU A 240 -12.96 -27.17 -4.59
N LEU A 241 -12.56 -27.94 -5.63
CA LEU A 241 -12.10 -27.36 -6.89
C LEU A 241 -13.19 -26.55 -7.60
N VAL A 242 -14.45 -26.97 -7.47
CA VAL A 242 -15.59 -26.21 -8.01
C VAL A 242 -15.90 -25.01 -7.15
N ASP A 243 -15.99 -25.19 -5.83
CA ASP A 243 -16.36 -24.15 -4.86
C ASP A 243 -15.34 -23.00 -4.86
N THR A 244 -14.06 -23.32 -5.05
CA THR A 244 -12.97 -22.34 -5.22
C THR A 244 -12.81 -21.81 -6.64
N THR A 245 -13.71 -22.18 -7.56
CA THR A 245 -13.68 -21.78 -8.99
C THR A 245 -12.42 -22.23 -9.77
N LEU A 246 -11.62 -23.13 -9.23
CA LEU A 246 -10.49 -23.73 -9.94
C LEU A 246 -10.94 -24.60 -11.11
N THR A 247 -12.16 -25.16 -11.03
CA THR A 247 -12.83 -25.86 -12.12
C THR A 247 -14.26 -25.40 -12.24
N LYS A 248 -14.88 -25.65 -13.41
CA LYS A 248 -16.26 -25.23 -13.67
C LYS A 248 -17.31 -26.32 -13.31
N SER A 249 -16.87 -27.55 -13.09
CA SER A 249 -17.75 -28.69 -12.81
C SER A 249 -16.99 -29.87 -12.20
N LEU A 250 -17.71 -30.76 -11.52
CA LEU A 250 -17.15 -32.01 -10.96
C LEU A 250 -16.50 -32.91 -12.04
N SER A 251 -17.05 -32.96 -13.26
CA SER A 251 -16.44 -33.67 -14.36
C SER A 251 -15.07 -33.12 -14.75
N GLU A 252 -14.92 -31.80 -14.73
CA GLU A 252 -13.65 -31.14 -15.00
C GLU A 252 -12.67 -31.39 -13.85
N SER A 253 -13.13 -31.34 -12.59
CA SER A 253 -12.33 -31.66 -11.40
C SER A 253 -11.74 -33.08 -11.49
N ARG A 254 -12.58 -34.09 -11.74
CA ARG A 254 -12.15 -35.49 -11.88
C ARG A 254 -11.12 -35.67 -12.99
N ARG A 255 -11.34 -35.02 -14.15
CA ARG A 255 -10.39 -35.04 -15.26
C ARG A 255 -9.06 -34.38 -14.89
N ALA A 256 -9.10 -33.22 -14.20
CA ALA A 256 -7.88 -32.52 -13.77
C ALA A 256 -7.09 -33.35 -12.75
N ILE A 257 -7.76 -34.04 -11.82
CA ILE A 257 -7.12 -34.94 -10.86
C ILE A 257 -6.51 -36.15 -11.58
N SER A 258 -7.27 -36.83 -12.45
CA SER A 258 -6.76 -38.02 -13.18
C SER A 258 -5.59 -37.70 -14.11
N GLN A 259 -5.52 -36.49 -14.61
CA GLN A 259 -4.38 -35.98 -15.40
C GLN A 259 -3.18 -35.56 -14.52
N GLY A 260 -3.30 -35.64 -13.20
CA GLY A 260 -2.25 -35.28 -12.25
C GLY A 260 -1.97 -33.77 -12.17
N GLY A 261 -2.96 -32.96 -12.53
CA GLY A 261 -2.85 -31.50 -12.53
C GLY A 261 -3.30 -30.84 -11.22
N VAL A 262 -3.67 -31.60 -10.20
CA VAL A 262 -4.21 -31.08 -8.93
C VAL A 262 -3.28 -31.43 -7.76
N TYR A 263 -3.09 -30.48 -6.87
CA TYR A 263 -2.28 -30.62 -5.67
C TYR A 263 -3.01 -30.04 -4.47
N LEU A 264 -2.91 -30.72 -3.33
CA LEU A 264 -3.31 -30.26 -2.01
C LEU A 264 -2.04 -30.06 -1.17
N ASN A 265 -1.83 -28.85 -0.67
CA ASN A 265 -0.63 -28.50 0.10
C ASN A 265 0.68 -28.95 -0.56
N ASN A 266 0.78 -28.71 -1.88
CA ASN A 266 1.88 -29.12 -2.76
C ASN A 266 2.02 -30.66 -2.98
N ALA A 267 1.27 -31.51 -2.28
CA ALA A 267 1.20 -32.94 -2.57
C ALA A 267 0.21 -33.22 -3.71
N ARG A 268 0.59 -34.07 -4.65
CA ARG A 268 -0.27 -34.43 -5.78
C ARG A 268 -1.49 -35.22 -5.30
N VAL A 269 -2.67 -34.83 -5.75
CA VAL A 269 -3.91 -35.58 -5.52
C VAL A 269 -4.11 -36.57 -6.64
N GLU A 270 -4.27 -37.87 -6.28
CA GLU A 270 -4.41 -38.96 -7.25
C GLU A 270 -5.84 -39.52 -7.28
N ASP A 271 -6.54 -39.47 -6.15
CA ASP A 271 -7.91 -39.96 -5.99
C ASP A 271 -8.92 -38.80 -6.06
N PRO A 272 -9.87 -38.81 -7.00
CA PRO A 272 -10.94 -37.82 -7.05
C PRO A 272 -11.83 -37.78 -5.82
N SER A 273 -11.97 -38.90 -5.09
CA SER A 273 -12.74 -39.01 -3.85
C SER A 273 -11.96 -38.58 -2.60
N ALA A 274 -10.69 -38.22 -2.75
CA ALA A 274 -9.88 -37.73 -1.62
C ALA A 274 -10.57 -36.57 -0.91
N VAL A 275 -10.45 -36.54 0.41
CA VAL A 275 -10.96 -35.49 1.28
C VAL A 275 -9.81 -34.68 1.86
N VAL A 276 -10.08 -33.49 2.39
CA VAL A 276 -9.04 -32.65 3.02
C VAL A 276 -8.44 -33.36 4.24
N GLY A 277 -9.28 -33.98 5.06
CA GLY A 277 -8.86 -34.87 6.17
C GLY A 277 -7.82 -34.24 7.09
N ASP A 278 -6.76 -35.02 7.38
CA ASP A 278 -5.65 -34.62 8.26
C ASP A 278 -4.61 -33.71 7.57
N GLN A 279 -4.82 -33.34 6.32
CA GLN A 279 -3.91 -32.47 5.56
C GLN A 279 -4.15 -30.97 5.77
N VAL A 280 -4.69 -30.61 6.93
CA VAL A 280 -4.95 -29.24 7.31
C VAL A 280 -3.65 -28.62 7.84
N LEU A 281 -3.27 -27.47 7.29
CA LEU A 281 -2.11 -26.72 7.74
C LEU A 281 -2.41 -25.93 9.03
N ALA A 282 -1.37 -25.38 9.63
CA ALA A 282 -1.50 -24.47 10.76
C ALA A 282 -2.49 -23.34 10.42
N GLY A 283 -3.33 -22.98 11.40
CA GLY A 283 -4.37 -21.95 11.18
C GLY A 283 -5.68 -22.47 10.58
N GLY A 284 -5.85 -23.79 10.40
CA GLY A 284 -7.09 -24.36 9.89
C GLY A 284 -7.30 -24.10 8.41
N VAL A 285 -6.24 -24.09 7.62
CA VAL A 285 -6.30 -23.82 6.17
C VAL A 285 -5.66 -24.95 5.37
N ALA A 286 -6.04 -25.05 4.10
CA ALA A 286 -5.35 -25.87 3.11
C ALA A 286 -5.26 -25.10 1.78
N ILE A 287 -4.33 -25.52 0.92
CA ILE A 287 -4.06 -24.84 -0.35
C ILE A 287 -4.27 -25.83 -1.49
N LEU A 288 -5.21 -25.51 -2.36
CA LEU A 288 -5.43 -26.22 -3.60
C LEU A 288 -4.67 -25.54 -4.73
N ARG A 289 -4.03 -26.32 -5.58
CA ARG A 289 -3.35 -25.83 -6.77
C ARG A 289 -3.75 -26.64 -7.99
N ARG A 290 -4.14 -25.91 -9.08
CA ARG A 290 -4.37 -26.52 -10.39
C ARG A 290 -3.28 -26.07 -11.36
N GLY A 291 -2.57 -27.04 -11.91
CA GLY A 291 -1.41 -26.78 -12.77
C GLY A 291 -0.24 -26.13 -12.02
N LYS A 292 0.46 -25.20 -12.69
CA LYS A 292 1.69 -24.59 -12.14
C LYS A 292 1.43 -23.32 -11.32
N LYS A 293 0.33 -22.59 -11.59
CA LYS A 293 0.19 -21.20 -11.10
C LYS A 293 -1.16 -20.86 -10.47
N THR A 294 -2.21 -21.66 -10.69
CA THR A 294 -3.55 -21.32 -10.22
C THR A 294 -3.77 -21.91 -8.84
N LEU A 295 -3.90 -21.05 -7.86
CA LEU A 295 -4.05 -21.38 -6.44
C LEU A 295 -5.42 -20.99 -5.93
N ALA A 296 -5.90 -21.71 -4.92
CA ALA A 296 -7.06 -21.37 -4.12
C ALA A 296 -6.86 -21.80 -2.67
N GLY A 297 -7.49 -21.07 -1.76
CA GLY A 297 -7.48 -21.35 -0.35
C GLY A 297 -8.72 -22.20 0.05
N VAL A 298 -8.53 -23.02 1.05
CA VAL A 298 -9.61 -23.75 1.75
C VAL A 298 -9.51 -23.41 3.22
N VAL A 299 -10.62 -22.95 3.80
CA VAL A 299 -10.71 -22.60 5.23
C VAL A 299 -11.54 -23.66 5.92
N ILE A 300 -10.97 -24.35 6.89
CA ILE A 300 -11.64 -25.43 7.63
C ILE A 300 -12.42 -24.83 8.80
N GLU A 301 -13.73 -25.13 8.81
CA GLU A 301 -14.67 -24.73 9.86
C GLU A 301 -14.88 -25.83 10.90
#